data_bc9ade6be17a18f28393eb433c16452b
#
_entry.id   bc9ade6be17a18f28393eb433c16452b
#
_cell.length_a   1.000
_cell.length_b   1.000
_cell.length_c   1.000
_cell.angle_alpha   90.00
_cell.angle_beta   90.00
_cell.angle_gamma   90.00
#
_symmetry.space_group_name_H-M   'P 1'
#
loop_
_entity.id
_entity.type
_entity.pdbx_description
1 polymer ?
#
loop_
_entity_poly.entity_id
_entity_poly.type
_entity_poly.pdbx_seq_one_letter_code
_entity_poly.pdbx_strand_id
1 'polypeptide(L)'
;MTQRLQLTPPAAPLPLGTGAPTPGIALAGDPAEAASRFGLESPLPDGFVEILGATGVEVDVTPAVLAEHSRDWWPIGLVWATEGQVPALAGAVARPTGVDGVVAVVRACATHGVALTVTGGRSGVLGASVPLLGGVALDMCGLAGISAYGWHVWSRE
;
A
#
# COMPACT_ATOMS: atom_id res chain seq x y z
N MET A 1 -37.20 -1.71 -21.72
CA MET A 1 -36.99 -2.73 -20.67
C MET A 1 -35.49 -2.80 -20.38
N THR A 2 -35.03 -2.14 -19.33
CA THR A 2 -33.61 -2.13 -18.96
C THR A 2 -33.39 -3.35 -18.08
N GLN A 3 -32.69 -4.33 -18.62
CA GLN A 3 -32.32 -5.53 -17.87
C GLN A 3 -31.25 -5.12 -16.85
N ARG A 4 -31.61 -5.09 -15.56
CA ARG A 4 -30.65 -4.89 -14.48
C ARG A 4 -29.70 -6.08 -14.47
N LEU A 5 -28.43 -5.81 -14.68
CA LEU A 5 -27.37 -6.80 -14.46
C LEU A 5 -27.43 -7.21 -12.99
N GLN A 6 -27.88 -8.42 -12.72
CA GLN A 6 -27.73 -9.00 -11.38
C GLN A 6 -26.29 -9.48 -11.24
N LEU A 7 -25.48 -8.67 -10.58
CA LEU A 7 -24.17 -9.13 -10.15
C LEU A 7 -24.38 -10.21 -9.10
N THR A 8 -23.97 -11.43 -9.41
CA THR A 8 -23.87 -12.49 -8.42
C THR A 8 -22.98 -11.97 -7.30
N PRO A 9 -23.40 -12.05 -6.02
CA PRO A 9 -22.50 -11.66 -4.94
C PRO A 9 -21.20 -12.46 -5.11
N PRO A 10 -20.04 -11.82 -4.91
CA PRO A 10 -18.77 -12.52 -5.04
C PRO A 10 -18.81 -13.76 -4.12
N ALA A 11 -18.30 -14.88 -4.63
CA ALA A 11 -18.01 -16.03 -3.81
C ALA A 11 -17.29 -15.56 -2.55
N ALA A 12 -17.52 -16.25 -1.42
CA ALA A 12 -17.02 -15.89 -0.11
C ALA A 12 -15.64 -15.20 -0.19
N PRO A 13 -15.43 -14.10 0.55
CA PRO A 13 -14.17 -13.38 0.47
C PRO A 13 -13.02 -14.36 0.62
N LEU A 14 -12.03 -14.26 -0.25
CA LEU A 14 -10.80 -15.03 -0.14
C LEU A 14 -10.28 -14.89 1.29
N PRO A 15 -9.81 -15.97 1.93
CA PRO A 15 -9.33 -15.90 3.30
C PRO A 15 -8.33 -14.74 3.43
N LEU A 16 -8.56 -13.87 4.40
CA LEU A 16 -7.59 -12.87 4.82
C LEU A 16 -6.25 -13.59 5.05
N GLY A 17 -5.24 -13.31 4.25
CA GLY A 17 -3.94 -13.96 4.38
C GLY A 17 -3.41 -14.65 3.12
N THR A 18 -4.17 -14.78 2.04
CA THR A 18 -3.55 -14.93 0.74
C THR A 18 -2.98 -13.58 0.38
N GLY A 19 -1.71 -13.39 0.72
CA GLY A 19 -1.02 -12.13 0.52
C GLY A 19 -1.23 -11.59 -0.88
N ALA A 20 -1.24 -10.25 -0.98
CA ALA A 20 -1.14 -9.58 -2.28
C ALA A 20 -0.11 -10.30 -3.13
N PRO A 21 -0.34 -10.50 -4.44
CA PRO A 21 0.59 -11.22 -5.29
C PRO A 21 1.98 -10.58 -5.17
N THR A 22 2.88 -11.32 -4.53
CA THR A 22 4.27 -10.90 -4.40
C THR A 22 4.82 -10.69 -5.81
N PRO A 23 5.59 -9.63 -6.07
CA PRO A 23 6.29 -9.49 -7.33
C PRO A 23 7.00 -10.76 -7.74
N GLY A 24 6.90 -11.14 -9.01
CA GLY A 24 7.36 -12.43 -9.53
C GLY A 24 8.87 -12.69 -9.38
N ILE A 25 9.66 -11.62 -9.11
CA ILE A 25 11.09 -11.71 -8.80
C ILE A 25 11.29 -11.32 -7.34
N ALA A 26 11.83 -12.24 -6.56
CA ALA A 26 12.19 -11.96 -5.16
C ALA A 26 13.31 -10.92 -5.08
N LEU A 27 13.32 -10.16 -3.99
CA LEU A 27 14.42 -9.28 -3.68
C LEU A 27 15.67 -10.11 -3.36
N ALA A 28 16.80 -9.81 -3.99
CA ALA A 28 18.04 -10.52 -3.73
C ALA A 28 18.62 -10.10 -2.36
N GLY A 29 19.25 -11.05 -1.69
CA GLY A 29 19.83 -10.82 -0.37
C GLY A 29 18.80 -10.78 0.76
N ASP A 30 19.14 -10.10 1.87
CA ASP A 30 18.22 -9.88 2.98
C ASP A 30 17.32 -8.67 2.68
N PRO A 31 15.99 -8.83 2.63
CA PRO A 31 15.08 -7.70 2.42
C PRO A 31 15.22 -6.58 3.45
N ALA A 32 15.74 -6.89 4.66
CA ALA A 32 15.99 -5.88 5.68
C ALA A 32 17.17 -4.95 5.34
N GLU A 33 18.04 -5.37 4.41
CA GLU A 33 19.21 -4.62 3.93
C GLU A 33 18.95 -3.96 2.56
N ALA A 34 17.70 -3.99 2.07
CA ALA A 34 17.37 -3.46 0.76
C ALA A 34 17.75 -1.97 0.63
N ALA A 35 18.46 -1.64 -0.44
CA ALA A 35 18.85 -0.27 -0.72
C ALA A 35 17.83 0.45 -1.61
N SER A 36 17.66 1.75 -1.36
CA SER A 36 16.86 2.62 -2.23
C SER A 36 17.65 3.00 -3.48
N ARG A 37 17.09 2.73 -4.66
CA ARG A 37 17.72 3.06 -5.95
C ARG A 37 17.81 4.56 -6.18
N PHE A 38 16.78 5.30 -5.83
CA PHE A 38 16.72 6.74 -6.07
C PHE A 38 17.30 7.59 -4.94
N GLY A 39 17.66 6.98 -3.80
CA GLY A 39 18.21 7.70 -2.66
C GLY A 39 17.27 8.77 -2.10
N LEU A 40 15.99 8.71 -2.43
CA LEU A 40 14.97 9.61 -1.94
C LEU A 40 14.55 9.11 -0.56
N GLU A 41 15.36 9.38 0.44
CA GLU A 41 15.00 9.16 1.82
C GLU A 41 14.21 10.38 2.31
N SER A 42 12.93 10.21 2.51
CA SER A 42 12.12 11.18 3.25
C SER A 42 11.83 10.57 4.62
N PRO A 43 12.67 10.84 5.62
CA PRO A 43 12.45 10.32 6.96
C PRO A 43 11.11 10.84 7.48
N LEU A 44 10.40 9.98 8.21
CA LEU A 44 9.20 10.41 8.90
C LEU A 44 9.56 11.45 9.96
N PRO A 45 8.70 12.45 10.22
CA PRO A 45 8.91 13.35 11.33
C PRO A 45 9.01 12.60 12.66
N ASP A 46 9.78 13.13 13.60
CA ASP A 46 9.92 12.55 14.93
C ASP A 46 8.55 12.34 15.58
N GLY A 47 8.34 11.17 16.15
CA GLY A 47 7.08 10.80 16.80
C GLY A 47 5.91 10.50 15.84
N PHE A 48 6.12 10.52 14.52
CA PHE A 48 5.01 10.33 13.57
C PHE A 48 4.49 8.88 13.58
N VAL A 49 5.35 7.90 13.84
CA VAL A 49 4.94 6.48 13.97
C VAL A 49 3.97 6.30 15.12
N GLU A 50 4.20 6.96 16.25
CA GLU A 50 3.31 6.99 17.42
C GLU A 50 1.97 7.66 17.08
N ILE A 51 2.00 8.75 16.30
CA ILE A 51 0.79 9.43 15.83
C ILE A 51 -0.02 8.49 14.94
N LEU A 52 0.61 7.76 14.03
CA LEU A 52 -0.06 6.74 13.22
C LEU A 52 -0.64 5.63 14.08
N GLY A 53 0.14 5.11 15.04
CA GLY A 53 -0.33 4.07 15.97
C GLY A 53 -1.54 4.51 16.79
N ALA A 54 -1.59 5.78 17.19
CA ALA A 54 -2.74 6.36 17.92
C ALA A 54 -4.03 6.40 17.10
N THR A 55 -3.97 6.22 15.78
CA THR A 55 -5.17 6.08 14.92
C THR A 55 -5.90 4.75 15.11
N GLY A 56 -5.28 3.79 15.80
CA GLY A 56 -5.79 2.42 15.94
C GLY A 56 -5.55 1.54 14.71
N VAL A 57 -4.81 2.03 13.72
CA VAL A 57 -4.41 1.27 12.54
C VAL A 57 -3.11 0.53 12.83
N GLU A 58 -2.98 -0.70 12.34
CA GLU A 58 -1.72 -1.44 12.40
C GLU A 58 -0.63 -0.68 11.63
N VAL A 59 0.51 -0.45 12.27
CA VAL A 59 1.67 0.23 11.68
C VAL A 59 2.89 -0.67 11.79
N ASP A 60 3.60 -0.84 10.69
CA ASP A 60 4.80 -1.67 10.60
C ASP A 60 5.97 -0.83 10.07
N VAL A 61 7.09 -0.89 10.76
CA VAL A 61 8.35 -0.23 10.39
C VAL A 61 9.49 -1.23 10.23
N THR A 62 9.17 -2.52 10.18
CA THR A 62 10.17 -3.58 10.00
C THR A 62 10.83 -3.43 8.63
N PRO A 63 12.16 -3.35 8.53
CA PRO A 63 12.85 -3.07 7.26
C PRO A 63 12.45 -4.00 6.11
N ALA A 64 12.31 -5.29 6.36
CA ALA A 64 11.88 -6.25 5.34
C ALA A 64 10.46 -5.96 4.83
N VAL A 65 9.55 -5.54 5.72
CA VAL A 65 8.17 -5.16 5.37
C VAL A 65 8.17 -3.86 4.57
N LEU A 66 8.99 -2.89 4.96
CA LEU A 66 9.14 -1.64 4.21
C LEU A 66 9.63 -1.92 2.79
N ALA A 67 10.65 -2.76 2.63
CA ALA A 67 11.19 -3.14 1.33
C ALA A 67 10.12 -3.81 0.44
N GLU A 68 9.34 -4.75 0.99
CA GLU A 68 8.29 -5.43 0.24
C GLU A 68 7.12 -4.52 -0.14
N HIS A 69 6.77 -3.52 0.67
CA HIS A 69 5.74 -2.54 0.37
C HIS A 69 6.24 -1.37 -0.48
N SER A 70 7.52 -1.39 -0.83
CA SER A 70 8.18 -0.36 -1.65
C SER A 70 8.40 -0.81 -3.10
N ARG A 71 7.76 -1.88 -3.53
CA ARG A 71 7.91 -2.46 -4.88
C ARG A 71 6.58 -3.02 -5.39
N ASP A 72 6.45 -3.05 -6.70
CA ASP A 72 5.34 -3.65 -7.43
C ASP A 72 5.89 -4.47 -8.63
N TRP A 73 5.05 -4.81 -9.60
CA TRP A 73 5.45 -5.55 -10.80
C TRP A 73 6.05 -4.66 -11.89
N TRP A 74 6.46 -3.45 -11.57
CA TRP A 74 7.17 -2.58 -12.51
C TRP A 74 8.44 -3.25 -13.02
N PRO A 75 8.57 -3.50 -14.36
CA PRO A 75 9.64 -4.36 -14.88
C PRO A 75 11.04 -3.88 -14.50
N ILE A 76 11.30 -2.57 -14.53
CA ILE A 76 12.61 -2.06 -14.13
C ILE A 76 12.87 -2.25 -12.64
N GLY A 77 11.83 -2.12 -11.80
CA GLY A 77 11.91 -2.41 -10.37
C GLY A 77 12.22 -3.88 -10.10
N LEU A 78 11.72 -4.80 -10.92
CA LEU A 78 12.05 -6.21 -10.82
C LEU A 78 13.53 -6.48 -11.19
N VAL A 79 14.08 -5.75 -12.15
CA VAL A 79 15.52 -5.83 -12.46
C VAL A 79 16.34 -5.36 -11.26
N TRP A 80 16.00 -4.23 -10.65
CA TRP A 80 16.72 -3.73 -9.45
C TRP A 80 16.60 -4.67 -8.26
N ALA A 81 15.48 -5.38 -8.15
CA ALA A 81 15.32 -6.40 -7.10
C ALA A 81 16.37 -7.51 -7.18
N THR A 82 16.86 -7.86 -8.38
CA THR A 82 17.95 -8.83 -8.53
C THR A 82 19.30 -8.33 -7.99
N GLU A 83 19.40 -7.04 -7.71
CA GLU A 83 20.55 -6.37 -7.11
C GLU A 83 20.32 -6.02 -5.63
N GLY A 84 19.24 -6.51 -5.02
CA GLY A 84 18.88 -6.18 -3.64
C GLY A 84 18.37 -4.74 -3.46
N GLN A 85 17.83 -4.14 -4.52
CA GLN A 85 17.39 -2.76 -4.51
C GLN A 85 15.87 -2.64 -4.74
N VAL A 86 15.29 -1.62 -4.13
CA VAL A 86 13.92 -1.16 -4.42
C VAL A 86 13.99 0.27 -4.98
N PRO A 87 12.98 0.73 -5.73
CA PRO A 87 13.02 2.10 -6.29
C PRO A 87 13.20 3.17 -5.21
N ALA A 88 12.40 3.11 -4.16
CA ALA A 88 12.48 4.00 -2.99
C ALA A 88 11.82 3.29 -1.80
N LEU A 89 12.27 3.57 -0.58
CA LEU A 89 11.74 2.95 0.63
C LEU A 89 10.64 3.80 1.27
N ALA A 90 9.56 3.15 1.70
CA ALA A 90 8.61 3.74 2.62
C ALA A 90 9.24 3.91 4.01
N GLY A 91 8.81 4.91 4.77
CA GLY A 91 9.18 5.08 6.17
C GLY A 91 8.31 4.28 7.14
N ALA A 92 7.06 3.97 6.75
CA ALA A 92 6.14 3.10 7.49
C ALA A 92 5.13 2.46 6.54
N VAL A 93 4.55 1.35 6.97
CA VAL A 93 3.39 0.71 6.33
C VAL A 93 2.21 0.80 7.29
N ALA A 94 1.09 1.35 6.84
CA ALA A 94 -0.15 1.40 7.60
C ALA A 94 -1.20 0.47 6.97
N ARG A 95 -1.83 -0.39 7.77
CA ARG A 95 -2.81 -1.42 7.32
C ARG A 95 -4.19 -1.18 7.93
N PRO A 96 -5.01 -0.29 7.36
CA PRO A 96 -6.38 -0.10 7.82
C PRO A 96 -7.26 -1.31 7.47
N THR A 97 -8.18 -1.63 8.35
CA THR A 97 -9.19 -2.68 8.15
C THR A 97 -10.59 -2.12 7.88
N GLY A 98 -10.72 -0.81 7.79
CA GLY A 98 -11.97 -0.10 7.53
C GLY A 98 -11.76 1.32 7.03
N VAL A 99 -12.83 1.93 6.52
CA VAL A 99 -12.80 3.30 5.95
C VAL A 99 -12.34 4.33 6.97
N ASP A 100 -12.76 4.21 8.22
CA ASP A 100 -12.39 5.17 9.28
C ASP A 100 -10.87 5.16 9.52
N GLY A 101 -10.24 3.97 9.46
CA GLY A 101 -8.79 3.85 9.55
C GLY A 101 -8.08 4.54 8.37
N VAL A 102 -8.60 4.35 7.14
CA VAL A 102 -8.06 5.08 5.97
C VAL A 102 -8.13 6.58 6.17
N VAL A 103 -9.30 7.09 6.59
CA VAL A 103 -9.50 8.52 6.83
C VAL A 103 -8.56 9.04 7.91
N ALA A 104 -8.35 8.28 8.98
CA ALA A 104 -7.46 8.66 10.07
C ALA A 104 -5.99 8.77 9.60
N VAL A 105 -5.49 7.77 8.85
CA VAL A 105 -4.13 7.79 8.29
C VAL A 105 -3.95 8.95 7.31
N VAL A 106 -4.91 9.14 6.38
CA VAL A 106 -4.84 10.24 5.39
C VAL A 106 -4.79 11.59 6.10
N ARG A 107 -5.62 11.80 7.14
CA ARG A 107 -5.62 13.04 7.92
C ARG A 107 -4.30 13.24 8.66
N ALA A 108 -3.76 12.20 9.30
CA ALA A 108 -2.47 12.27 9.98
C ALA A 108 -1.36 12.70 9.00
N CYS A 109 -1.27 12.02 7.85
CA CYS A 109 -0.29 12.37 6.83
C CYS A 109 -0.46 13.81 6.31
N ALA A 110 -1.69 14.22 5.99
CA ALA A 110 -1.98 15.56 5.51
C ALA A 110 -1.62 16.65 6.53
N THR A 111 -1.94 16.43 7.81
CA THR A 111 -1.66 17.38 8.89
C THR A 111 -0.16 17.60 9.11
N HIS A 112 0.64 16.56 8.92
CA HIS A 112 2.08 16.59 9.18
C HIS A 112 2.93 16.72 7.90
N GLY A 113 2.29 16.88 6.73
CA GLY A 113 3.00 17.03 5.46
C GLY A 113 3.75 15.76 5.04
N VAL A 114 3.32 14.58 5.48
CA VAL A 114 3.93 13.30 5.16
C VAL A 114 3.37 12.76 3.86
N ALA A 115 4.23 12.33 2.95
CA ALA A 115 3.83 11.70 1.71
C ALA A 115 3.08 10.40 1.98
N LEU A 116 2.05 10.10 1.16
CA LEU A 116 1.24 8.90 1.27
C LEU A 116 1.17 8.21 -0.09
N THR A 117 1.55 6.94 -0.13
CA THR A 117 1.41 6.10 -1.32
C THR A 117 0.43 4.99 -1.04
N VAL A 118 -0.66 4.92 -1.82
CA VAL A 118 -1.67 3.87 -1.67
C VAL A 118 -1.19 2.61 -2.38
N THR A 119 -1.22 1.49 -1.67
CA THR A 119 -0.88 0.17 -2.21
C THR A 119 -2.06 -0.78 -2.02
N GLY A 120 -2.33 -1.58 -3.03
CA GLY A 120 -3.25 -2.71 -2.94
C GLY A 120 -2.47 -3.99 -3.17
N GLY A 121 -2.93 -4.84 -4.08
CA GLY A 121 -2.24 -6.09 -4.44
C GLY A 121 -0.86 -5.93 -5.08
N ARG A 122 -0.36 -4.72 -5.26
CA ARG A 122 0.95 -4.40 -5.85
C ARG A 122 1.22 -5.09 -7.19
N SER A 123 0.15 -5.45 -7.91
CA SER A 123 0.21 -6.09 -9.23
C SER A 123 0.36 -5.09 -10.39
N GLY A 124 0.45 -3.81 -10.08
CA GLY A 124 0.70 -2.75 -11.06
C GLY A 124 2.07 -2.89 -11.71
N VAL A 125 2.16 -2.52 -12.99
CA VAL A 125 3.38 -2.65 -13.80
C VAL A 125 4.01 -1.30 -14.15
N LEU A 126 3.58 -0.23 -13.53
CA LEU A 126 4.00 1.14 -13.84
C LEU A 126 4.65 1.87 -12.65
N GLY A 127 4.89 1.18 -11.54
CA GLY A 127 5.47 1.78 -10.34
C GLY A 127 4.52 2.66 -9.54
N ALA A 128 3.19 2.56 -9.76
CA ALA A 128 2.22 3.41 -9.08
C ALA A 128 2.12 3.15 -7.56
N SER A 129 2.53 1.97 -7.12
CA SER A 129 2.57 1.59 -5.70
C SER A 129 3.92 1.86 -5.04
N VAL A 130 4.85 2.44 -5.77
CA VAL A 130 6.19 2.74 -5.25
C VAL A 130 6.19 4.07 -4.50
N PRO A 131 6.65 4.12 -3.24
CA PRO A 131 6.67 5.35 -2.43
C PRO A 131 7.85 6.25 -2.82
N LEU A 132 7.84 6.81 -4.03
CA LEU A 132 8.93 7.62 -4.57
C LEU A 132 9.31 8.81 -3.68
N LEU A 133 8.38 9.31 -2.89
CA LEU A 133 8.61 10.42 -1.97
C LEU A 133 8.80 9.94 -0.53
N GLY A 134 9.03 8.65 -0.31
CA GLY A 134 9.08 8.06 1.02
C GLY A 134 7.72 8.12 1.73
N GLY A 135 7.73 8.48 3.02
CA GLY A 135 6.50 8.64 3.80
C GLY A 135 5.83 7.32 4.14
N VAL A 136 4.50 7.25 4.03
CA VAL A 136 3.70 6.07 4.42
C VAL A 136 3.20 5.32 3.21
N ALA A 137 3.42 4.00 3.19
CA ALA A 137 2.70 3.08 2.32
C ALA A 137 1.38 2.66 2.98
N LEU A 138 0.25 3.04 2.40
CA LEU A 138 -1.09 2.69 2.88
C LEU A 138 -1.53 1.39 2.21
N ASP A 139 -1.44 0.29 2.93
CA ASP A 139 -1.81 -1.03 2.43
C ASP A 139 -3.31 -1.26 2.56
N MET A 140 -4.01 -1.27 1.43
CA MET A 140 -5.46 -1.40 1.34
C MET A 140 -5.93 -2.87 1.28
N CYS A 141 -5.03 -3.84 1.37
CA CYS A 141 -5.37 -5.27 1.28
C CYS A 141 -6.27 -5.76 2.43
N GLY A 142 -6.30 -5.04 3.55
CA GLY A 142 -7.21 -5.31 4.67
C GLY A 142 -8.66 -4.90 4.41
N LEU A 143 -8.93 -4.15 3.33
CA LEU A 143 -10.26 -3.71 2.95
C LEU A 143 -10.84 -4.67 1.91
N ALA A 144 -11.84 -5.44 2.31
CA ALA A 144 -12.52 -6.38 1.44
C ALA A 144 -14.01 -6.02 1.31
N GLY A 145 -14.56 -6.17 0.12
CA GLY A 145 -15.98 -6.02 -0.16
C GLY A 145 -16.32 -4.86 -1.10
N ILE A 146 -17.57 -4.82 -1.50
CA ILE A 146 -18.16 -3.77 -2.32
C ILE A 146 -19.17 -3.04 -1.44
N SER A 147 -18.94 -1.75 -1.16
CA SER A 147 -19.89 -0.95 -0.40
C SER A 147 -21.01 -0.44 -1.32
N ALA A 148 -22.22 -0.29 -0.75
CA ALA A 148 -23.37 0.28 -1.47
C ALA A 148 -23.14 1.74 -1.91
N TYR A 149 -22.20 2.45 -1.30
CA TYR A 149 -21.89 3.84 -1.64
C TYR A 149 -21.15 4.00 -2.98
N GLY A 150 -20.36 3.03 -3.39
CA GLY A 150 -19.67 3.06 -4.68
C GLY A 150 -20.64 3.05 -5.87
N TRP A 151 -21.83 2.50 -5.71
CA TRP A 151 -22.85 2.45 -6.75
C TRP A 151 -23.55 3.79 -6.99
N HIS A 152 -23.72 4.59 -5.94
CA HIS A 152 -24.41 5.88 -6.04
C HIS A 152 -23.56 7.02 -6.61
N VAL A 153 -22.25 6.91 -6.54
CA VAL A 153 -21.34 7.94 -7.07
C VAL A 153 -21.26 7.94 -8.58
N TRP A 154 -21.49 6.78 -9.22
CA TRP A 154 -21.42 6.61 -10.67
C TRP A 154 -22.78 6.76 -11.38
N SER A 155 -23.86 6.88 -10.64
CA SER A 155 -25.22 7.02 -11.20
C SER A 155 -25.79 8.43 -11.14
N ARG A 156 -24.99 9.45 -10.84
CA ARG A 156 -25.37 10.85 -10.98
C ARG A 156 -25.00 11.33 -12.38
N GLU A 157 -25.94 11.26 -13.26
CA GLU A 157 -26.09 12.19 -14.34
C GLU A 157 -26.55 13.55 -13.81
#